data_1b4f782412e47c2bbe26603efcef2464
#
_entry.id   1b4f782412e47c2bbe26603efcef2464
#
_cell.length_a   1.000
_cell.length_b   1.000
_cell.length_c   1.000
_cell.angle_alpha   90.00
_cell.angle_beta   90.00
_cell.angle_gamma   90.00
#
_symmetry.space_group_name_H-M   'P 1'
#
loop_
_entity.id
_entity.type
_entity.pdbx_description
1 polymer ?
#
loop_
_entity_poly.entity_id
_entity_poly.type
_entity_poly.pdbx_seq_one_letter_code
_entity_poly.pdbx_strand_id
1 'polypeptide(L)'
;APPLSVFLSQSKARELFGDEEPVGKTFSMSKMLDVTVRGIYQDVPGNTVYPHNTVISLPTLEEYIYGRGTWKSNDIYNVLFRLKSPESVEAMNNRIQKAVERYTETKEGTDVMEFSILPLSDIYLSSSDNVRRLVILGVLGFSIFFVSIMNYVLAAVASFSRRAKAGGVHKCCG
;
A
#
# COMPACT_ATOMS: atom_id res chain seq x y z
N ALA A 1 -12.45 22.47 2.15
CA ALA A 1 -11.78 23.27 3.19
C ALA A 1 -11.11 24.48 2.49
N PRO A 2 -10.98 25.64 3.13
CA PRO A 2 -10.27 26.77 2.58
C PRO A 2 -8.78 26.44 2.38
N PRO A 3 -8.01 27.26 1.61
CA PRO A 3 -6.58 27.08 1.49
C PRO A 3 -5.90 27.20 2.88
N LEU A 4 -4.67 26.73 2.98
CA LEU A 4 -3.88 26.67 4.21
C LEU A 4 -4.56 25.88 5.36
N SER A 5 -5.40 24.92 5.01
CA SER A 5 -6.09 24.04 5.96
C SER A 5 -5.46 22.65 5.98
N VAL A 6 -5.26 22.14 7.19
CA VAL A 6 -4.71 20.80 7.41
C VAL A 6 -5.58 20.00 8.39
N PHE A 7 -5.67 18.70 8.16
CA PHE A 7 -6.22 17.73 9.07
C PHE A 7 -5.10 16.80 9.52
N LEU A 8 -5.04 16.48 10.81
CA LEU A 8 -4.00 15.66 11.41
C LEU A 8 -4.59 14.36 11.95
N SER A 9 -3.82 13.29 11.90
CA SER A 9 -4.15 12.10 12.67
C SER A 9 -3.99 12.37 14.17
N GLN A 10 -4.65 11.57 15.01
CA GLN A 10 -4.56 11.72 16.47
C GLN A 10 -3.11 11.65 16.96
N SER A 11 -2.34 10.67 16.49
CA SER A 11 -0.93 10.52 16.84
C SER A 11 -0.11 11.73 16.42
N LYS A 12 -0.33 12.26 15.21
CA LYS A 12 0.41 13.42 14.72
C LYS A 12 0.04 14.70 15.43
N ALA A 13 -1.22 14.86 15.79
CA ALA A 13 -1.68 15.99 16.58
C ALA A 13 -1.03 16.00 17.98
N ARG A 14 -0.97 14.83 18.63
CA ARG A 14 -0.29 14.68 19.92
C ARG A 14 1.23 14.91 19.83
N GLU A 15 1.87 14.45 18.75
CA GLU A 15 3.30 14.70 18.51
C GLU A 15 3.63 16.18 18.41
N LEU A 16 2.77 16.97 17.73
CA LEU A 16 3.01 18.39 17.49
C LEU A 16 2.59 19.31 18.63
N PHE A 17 1.51 18.99 19.32
CA PHE A 17 0.87 19.86 20.29
C PHE A 17 0.75 19.28 21.71
N GLY A 18 1.20 18.02 21.91
CA GLY A 18 1.07 17.34 23.21
C GLY A 18 -0.38 17.14 23.59
N ASP A 19 -0.73 17.57 24.79
CA ASP A 19 -2.10 17.48 25.33
C ASP A 19 -2.95 18.75 25.07
N GLU A 20 -2.40 19.72 24.34
CA GLU A 20 -3.12 20.94 24.02
C GLU A 20 -4.10 20.71 22.85
N GLU A 21 -5.24 21.44 22.88
CA GLU A 21 -6.23 21.40 21.78
C GLU A 21 -5.58 21.89 20.46
N PRO A 22 -5.47 21.05 19.43
CA PRO A 22 -4.75 21.40 18.20
C PRO A 22 -5.63 22.14 17.18
N VAL A 23 -6.96 22.00 17.26
CA VAL A 23 -7.85 22.62 16.27
C VAL A 23 -7.81 24.14 16.37
N GLY A 24 -7.62 24.82 15.26
CA GLY A 24 -7.47 26.26 15.18
C GLY A 24 -6.04 26.77 15.35
N LYS A 25 -5.10 25.93 15.79
CA LYS A 25 -3.69 26.32 15.87
C LYS A 25 -3.02 26.27 14.50
N THR A 26 -1.99 27.09 14.36
CA THR A 26 -1.17 27.19 13.14
C THR A 26 0.23 26.65 13.42
N PHE A 27 0.79 25.92 12.48
CA PHE A 27 2.17 25.48 12.51
C PHE A 27 2.82 25.58 11.13
N SER A 28 4.15 25.67 11.12
CA SER A 28 4.89 25.77 9.87
C SER A 28 5.18 24.39 9.31
N MET A 29 4.67 24.10 8.12
CA MET A 29 4.94 22.88 7.38
C MET A 29 6.16 23.07 6.47
N SER A 30 7.17 22.22 6.63
CA SER A 30 8.42 22.25 5.85
C SER A 30 9.14 23.61 5.85
N LYS A 31 8.91 24.47 6.86
CA LYS A 31 9.45 25.85 6.96
C LYS A 31 9.07 26.77 5.80
N MET A 32 8.10 26.40 4.99
CA MET A 32 7.69 27.13 3.79
C MET A 32 6.26 27.64 3.86
N LEU A 33 5.41 26.97 4.62
CA LEU A 33 3.99 27.23 4.59
C LEU A 33 3.37 27.09 5.99
N ASP A 34 2.72 28.15 6.44
CA ASP A 34 1.98 28.14 7.70
C ASP A 34 0.56 27.66 7.45
N VAL A 35 0.21 26.53 8.09
CA VAL A 35 -1.08 25.86 7.91
C VAL A 35 -1.84 25.81 9.21
N THR A 36 -3.17 25.93 9.13
CA THR A 36 -4.07 25.91 10.28
C THR A 36 -4.74 24.54 10.40
N VAL A 37 -4.69 23.96 11.58
CA VAL A 37 -5.38 22.70 11.89
C VAL A 37 -6.88 22.92 11.90
N ARG A 38 -7.63 22.21 11.05
CA ARG A 38 -9.09 22.30 10.95
C ARG A 38 -9.82 21.12 11.54
N GLY A 39 -9.11 20.05 11.81
CA GLY A 39 -9.70 18.88 12.45
C GLY A 39 -8.69 17.77 12.65
N ILE A 40 -9.12 16.80 13.45
CA ILE A 40 -8.35 15.60 13.77
C ILE A 40 -9.15 14.40 13.28
N TYR A 41 -8.46 13.41 12.73
CA TYR A 41 -9.04 12.14 12.36
C TYR A 41 -8.33 10.98 13.06
N GLN A 42 -9.00 9.84 13.13
CA GLN A 42 -8.47 8.64 13.75
C GLN A 42 -7.27 8.13 12.96
N ASP A 43 -6.26 7.63 13.68
CA ASP A 43 -5.07 7.07 13.04
C ASP A 43 -5.42 5.98 12.04
N VAL A 44 -4.75 6.00 10.91
CA VAL A 44 -4.93 5.01 9.85
C VAL A 44 -4.26 3.70 10.28
N PRO A 45 -4.90 2.54 10.09
CA PRO A 45 -4.30 1.25 10.42
C PRO A 45 -2.93 1.05 9.76
N GLY A 46 -1.98 0.47 10.48
CA GLY A 46 -0.60 0.27 9.97
C GLY A 46 -0.48 -0.67 8.77
N ASN A 47 -1.54 -1.40 8.43
CA ASN A 47 -1.61 -2.30 7.27
C ASN A 47 -2.23 -1.64 6.03
N THR A 48 -2.30 -0.32 5.97
CA THR A 48 -2.80 0.40 4.80
C THR A 48 -1.71 0.62 3.75
N VAL A 49 -2.12 0.67 2.47
CA VAL A 49 -1.25 1.06 1.34
C VAL A 49 -1.03 2.57 1.28
N TYR A 50 -1.87 3.33 1.96
CA TYR A 50 -1.81 4.80 2.03
C TYR A 50 -1.61 5.28 3.47
N PRO A 51 -0.42 5.08 4.04
CA PRO A 51 -0.12 5.62 5.36
C PRO A 51 -0.04 7.14 5.28
N HIS A 52 -0.98 7.81 5.92
CA HIS A 52 -0.96 9.26 6.01
C HIS A 52 -1.32 9.69 7.44
N ASN A 53 -0.60 10.67 7.94
CA ASN A 53 -0.83 11.28 9.24
C ASN A 53 -1.20 12.77 9.13
N THR A 54 -1.14 13.30 7.92
CA THR A 54 -1.42 14.70 7.61
C THR A 54 -2.12 14.78 6.27
N VAL A 55 -3.25 15.46 6.21
CA VAL A 55 -4.04 15.70 5.01
C VAL A 55 -4.18 17.21 4.81
N ILE A 56 -3.77 17.69 3.66
CA ILE A 56 -3.81 19.11 3.27
C ILE A 56 -5.03 19.35 2.38
N SER A 57 -5.56 20.57 2.43
CA SER A 57 -6.64 20.96 1.51
C SER A 57 -6.11 21.12 0.09
N LEU A 58 -6.85 20.59 -0.90
CA LEU A 58 -6.49 20.68 -2.31
C LEU A 58 -6.22 22.13 -2.78
N PRO A 59 -7.00 23.16 -2.40
CA PRO A 59 -6.68 24.54 -2.74
C PRO A 59 -5.30 25.01 -2.26
N THR A 60 -4.80 24.49 -1.14
CA THR A 60 -3.43 24.78 -0.68
C THR A 60 -2.39 24.24 -1.65
N LEU A 61 -2.62 23.03 -2.13
CA LEU A 61 -1.71 22.39 -3.07
C LEU A 61 -1.63 23.17 -4.38
N GLU A 62 -2.79 23.55 -4.92
CA GLU A 62 -2.90 24.25 -6.19
C GLU A 62 -2.32 25.68 -6.14
N GLU A 63 -2.52 26.39 -5.04
CA GLU A 63 -2.18 27.80 -4.92
C GLU A 63 -0.73 28.03 -4.47
N TYR A 64 -0.23 27.20 -3.53
CA TYR A 64 1.03 27.46 -2.82
C TYR A 64 2.15 26.47 -3.11
N ILE A 65 1.85 25.27 -3.58
CA ILE A 65 2.87 24.22 -3.76
C ILE A 65 3.21 23.99 -5.24
N TYR A 66 2.21 23.77 -6.07
CA TYR A 66 2.42 23.40 -7.49
C TYR A 66 2.02 24.47 -8.48
N GLY A 67 1.46 25.60 -8.03
CA GLY A 67 0.78 26.52 -8.91
C GLY A 67 -0.49 25.89 -9.51
N ARG A 68 -1.22 26.63 -10.33
CA ARG A 68 -2.42 26.08 -11.00
C ARG A 68 -1.98 24.95 -11.91
N GLY A 69 -2.32 23.73 -11.51
CA GLY A 69 -1.91 22.49 -12.15
C GLY A 69 -2.07 22.53 -13.65
N THR A 70 -0.97 22.38 -14.34
CA THR A 70 -1.00 22.10 -15.78
C THR A 70 -1.04 20.59 -15.92
N TRP A 71 -1.93 20.07 -16.75
CA TRP A 71 -2.00 18.64 -17.12
C TRP A 71 -0.70 18.10 -17.73
N LYS A 72 0.32 18.95 -17.83
CA LYS A 72 1.66 18.65 -18.37
C LYS A 72 2.72 18.45 -17.28
N SER A 73 2.36 18.41 -15.99
CA SER A 73 3.33 18.14 -14.95
C SER A 73 3.64 16.65 -14.92
N ASN A 74 4.90 16.30 -14.66
CA ASN A 74 5.32 14.91 -14.46
C ASN A 74 4.90 14.37 -13.06
N ASP A 75 3.94 15.01 -12.41
CA ASP A 75 3.50 14.61 -11.09
C ASP A 75 2.59 13.40 -11.18
N ILE A 76 2.85 12.42 -10.33
CA ILE A 76 2.02 11.22 -10.21
C ILE A 76 0.96 11.46 -9.14
N TYR A 77 -0.30 11.49 -9.55
CA TYR A 77 -1.43 11.60 -8.65
C TYR A 77 -2.13 10.25 -8.47
N ASN A 78 -2.35 9.87 -7.22
CA ASN A 78 -3.26 8.77 -6.90
C ASN A 78 -4.61 9.36 -6.51
N VAL A 79 -5.64 9.09 -7.30
CA VAL A 79 -7.00 9.57 -7.06
C VAL A 79 -7.85 8.42 -6.53
N LEU A 80 -8.41 8.59 -5.34
CA LEU A 80 -9.35 7.64 -4.76
C LEU A 80 -10.78 8.18 -4.91
N PHE A 81 -11.68 7.34 -5.41
CA PHE A 81 -13.09 7.69 -5.50
C PHE A 81 -13.98 6.51 -5.14
N ARG A 82 -15.17 6.82 -4.64
CA ARG A 82 -16.17 5.83 -4.27
C ARG A 82 -17.28 5.82 -5.30
N LEU A 83 -17.51 4.65 -5.89
CA LEU A 83 -18.65 4.46 -6.82
C LEU A 83 -19.95 4.46 -6.05
N LYS A 84 -21.01 5.07 -6.64
CA LYS A 84 -22.37 5.08 -6.07
C LYS A 84 -23.07 3.73 -6.26
N SER A 85 -22.72 3.01 -7.32
CA SER A 85 -23.24 1.68 -7.64
C SER A 85 -22.08 0.77 -8.06
N PRO A 86 -22.19 -0.55 -7.83
CA PRO A 86 -21.22 -1.49 -8.34
C PRO A 86 -21.25 -1.47 -9.87
N GLU A 87 -20.21 -0.91 -10.45
CA GLU A 87 -19.94 -0.94 -11.88
C GLU A 87 -18.71 -1.82 -12.10
N SER A 88 -18.64 -2.55 -13.22
CA SER A 88 -17.44 -3.33 -13.49
C SER A 88 -16.25 -2.39 -13.71
N VAL A 89 -15.10 -2.76 -13.18
CA VAL A 89 -13.84 -2.02 -13.36
C VAL A 89 -13.53 -1.85 -14.84
N GLU A 90 -13.83 -2.86 -15.65
CA GLU A 90 -13.64 -2.84 -17.10
C GLU A 90 -14.51 -1.78 -17.79
N ALA A 91 -15.78 -1.70 -17.45
CA ALA A 91 -16.70 -0.69 -18.01
C ALA A 91 -16.24 0.73 -17.65
N MET A 92 -15.75 0.91 -16.43
CA MET A 92 -15.23 2.20 -15.98
C MET A 92 -13.92 2.57 -16.69
N ASN A 93 -12.98 1.63 -16.82
CA ASN A 93 -11.73 1.84 -17.55
C ASN A 93 -12.02 2.24 -19.01
N ASN A 94 -12.93 1.57 -19.68
CA ASN A 94 -13.33 1.92 -21.03
C ASN A 94 -13.92 3.33 -21.16
N ARG A 95 -14.68 3.78 -20.16
CA ARG A 95 -15.21 5.15 -20.12
C ARG A 95 -14.12 6.19 -19.91
N ILE A 96 -13.19 5.92 -19.01
CA ILE A 96 -12.07 6.83 -18.73
C ILE A 96 -11.18 6.91 -19.96
N GLN A 97 -10.82 5.80 -20.57
CA GLN A 97 -10.00 5.78 -21.77
C GLN A 97 -10.61 6.62 -22.89
N LYS A 98 -11.92 6.46 -23.18
CA LYS A 98 -12.63 7.29 -24.15
C LYS A 98 -12.66 8.78 -23.80
N ALA A 99 -12.73 9.10 -22.50
CA ALA A 99 -12.70 10.50 -22.06
C ALA A 99 -11.31 11.10 -22.25
N VAL A 100 -10.25 10.35 -21.95
CA VAL A 100 -8.86 10.73 -22.14
C VAL A 100 -8.54 10.93 -23.61
N GLU A 101 -8.91 10.00 -24.47
CA GLU A 101 -8.75 10.10 -25.94
C GLU A 101 -9.37 11.38 -26.48
N ARG A 102 -10.63 11.66 -26.12
CA ARG A 102 -11.32 12.90 -26.52
C ARG A 102 -10.59 14.17 -26.03
N TYR A 103 -9.93 14.10 -24.87
CA TYR A 103 -9.20 15.24 -24.34
C TYR A 103 -7.81 15.38 -24.98
N THR A 104 -7.16 14.27 -25.34
CA THR A 104 -5.84 14.25 -25.98
C THR A 104 -5.88 14.57 -27.47
N GLU A 105 -6.91 14.12 -28.19
CA GLU A 105 -7.12 14.47 -29.61
C GLU A 105 -7.21 15.99 -29.85
N THR A 106 -7.58 16.74 -28.82
CA THR A 106 -7.67 18.22 -28.88
C THR A 106 -6.30 18.91 -28.79
N LYS A 107 -5.21 18.17 -28.53
CA LYS A 107 -3.86 18.73 -28.34
C LYS A 107 -2.82 17.93 -29.12
N GLU A 108 -2.42 18.44 -30.28
CA GLU A 108 -1.29 17.90 -31.04
C GLU A 108 -0.02 17.78 -30.18
N GLY A 109 0.60 16.59 -30.16
CA GLY A 109 1.90 16.33 -29.53
C GLY A 109 1.89 15.95 -28.05
N THR A 110 0.78 15.44 -27.53
CA THR A 110 0.74 14.90 -26.16
C THR A 110 0.94 13.38 -26.20
N ASP A 111 1.90 12.88 -25.44
CA ASP A 111 2.04 11.43 -25.21
C ASP A 111 0.71 10.87 -24.71
N VAL A 112 0.31 9.72 -25.23
CA VAL A 112 -0.94 9.06 -24.86
C VAL A 112 -0.80 8.61 -23.39
N MET A 113 -1.48 9.30 -22.50
CA MET A 113 -1.53 8.90 -21.09
C MET A 113 -2.50 7.72 -20.94
N GLU A 114 -2.03 6.62 -20.45
CA GLU A 114 -2.85 5.46 -20.11
C GLU A 114 -3.34 5.60 -18.66
N PHE A 115 -4.65 5.65 -18.49
CA PHE A 115 -5.28 5.68 -17.16
C PHE A 115 -5.97 4.36 -16.90
N SER A 116 -5.71 3.77 -15.75
CA SER A 116 -6.39 2.57 -15.30
C SER A 116 -6.92 2.73 -13.87
N ILE A 117 -8.11 2.20 -13.64
CA ILE A 117 -8.70 2.10 -12.31
C ILE A 117 -8.47 0.69 -11.80
N LEU A 118 -8.02 0.61 -10.57
CA LEU A 118 -7.87 -0.64 -9.86
C LEU A 118 -8.74 -0.63 -8.59
N PRO A 119 -9.38 -1.76 -8.24
CA PRO A 119 -10.00 -1.90 -6.93
C PRO A 119 -8.97 -1.64 -5.83
N LEU A 120 -9.38 -0.99 -4.74
CA LEU A 120 -8.49 -0.70 -3.62
C LEU A 120 -7.89 -1.97 -3.02
N SER A 121 -8.63 -3.09 -3.04
CA SER A 121 -8.17 -4.41 -2.61
C SER A 121 -6.96 -4.93 -3.40
N ASP A 122 -6.87 -4.57 -4.67
CA ASP A 122 -5.91 -5.16 -5.61
C ASP A 122 -4.64 -4.31 -5.74
N ILE A 123 -4.66 -3.08 -5.24
CA ILE A 123 -3.53 -2.14 -5.32
C ILE A 123 -2.25 -2.73 -4.70
N TYR A 124 -2.37 -3.46 -3.58
CA TYR A 124 -1.21 -4.07 -2.93
C TYR A 124 -0.51 -5.08 -3.86
N LEU A 125 -1.28 -5.90 -4.56
CA LEU A 125 -0.78 -6.92 -5.48
C LEU A 125 -0.47 -6.38 -6.88
N SER A 126 -0.89 -5.16 -7.21
CA SER A 126 -0.52 -4.54 -8.49
C SER A 126 0.93 -4.09 -8.53
N SER A 127 1.56 -3.90 -7.38
CA SER A 127 2.98 -3.56 -7.29
C SER A 127 3.86 -4.80 -7.49
N SER A 128 4.72 -4.76 -8.51
CA SER A 128 5.69 -5.82 -8.80
C SER A 128 6.63 -6.11 -7.61
N ASP A 129 6.96 -5.09 -6.82
CA ASP A 129 7.80 -5.23 -5.63
C ASP A 129 7.12 -6.01 -4.52
N ASN A 130 5.83 -5.80 -4.30
CA ASN A 130 5.06 -6.54 -3.31
C ASN A 130 4.90 -8.01 -3.71
N VAL A 131 4.58 -8.27 -4.98
CA VAL A 131 4.50 -9.63 -5.53
C VAL A 131 5.85 -10.34 -5.38
N ARG A 132 6.95 -9.69 -5.75
CA ARG A 132 8.30 -10.25 -5.60
C ARG A 132 8.62 -10.61 -4.15
N ARG A 133 8.29 -9.74 -3.18
CA ARG A 133 8.48 -10.03 -1.76
C ARG A 133 7.68 -11.24 -1.30
N LEU A 134 6.42 -11.36 -1.72
CA LEU A 134 5.57 -12.50 -1.39
C LEU A 134 6.13 -13.81 -1.97
N VAL A 135 6.61 -13.79 -3.21
CA VAL A 135 7.25 -14.96 -3.84
C VAL A 135 8.50 -15.38 -3.07
N ILE A 136 9.38 -14.44 -2.73
CA ILE A 136 10.59 -14.73 -1.95
C ILE A 136 10.24 -15.36 -0.60
N LEU A 137 9.29 -14.78 0.13
CA LEU A 137 8.84 -15.32 1.41
C LEU A 137 8.22 -16.71 1.27
N GLY A 138 7.44 -16.94 0.20
CA GLY A 138 6.87 -18.24 -0.11
C GLY A 138 7.93 -19.32 -0.37
N VAL A 139 8.95 -19.00 -1.16
CA VAL A 139 10.08 -19.91 -1.44
C VAL A 139 10.87 -20.21 -0.17
N LEU A 140 11.16 -19.22 0.66
CA LEU A 140 11.84 -19.42 1.94
C LEU A 140 11.01 -20.31 2.87
N GLY A 141 9.72 -20.05 3.02
CA GLY A 141 8.82 -20.87 3.84
C GLY A 141 8.74 -22.32 3.37
N PHE A 142 8.61 -22.51 2.05
CA PHE A 142 8.62 -23.83 1.46
C PHE A 142 9.94 -24.58 1.69
N SER A 143 11.09 -23.89 1.57
CA SER A 143 12.41 -24.47 1.82
C SER A 143 12.58 -24.95 3.26
N ILE A 144 12.16 -24.14 4.23
CA ILE A 144 12.18 -24.51 5.66
C ILE A 144 11.28 -25.73 5.92
N PHE A 145 10.09 -25.73 5.35
CA PHE A 145 9.15 -26.84 5.46
C PHE A 145 9.74 -28.13 4.87
N PHE A 146 10.36 -28.07 3.70
CA PHE A 146 11.01 -29.20 3.05
C PHE A 146 12.17 -29.76 3.89
N VAL A 147 13.04 -28.91 4.42
CA VAL A 147 14.12 -29.33 5.32
C VAL A 147 13.58 -30.02 6.57
N SER A 148 12.50 -29.50 7.13
CA SER A 148 11.85 -30.09 8.31
C SER A 148 11.31 -31.49 8.02
N ILE A 149 10.66 -31.69 6.88
CA ILE A 149 10.20 -33.01 6.43
C ILE A 149 11.39 -33.96 6.24
N MET A 150 12.45 -33.51 5.57
CA MET A 150 13.64 -34.36 5.35
C MET A 150 14.30 -34.79 6.67
N ASN A 151 14.41 -33.88 7.64
CA ASN A 151 14.91 -34.19 8.96
C ASN A 151 14.04 -35.24 9.68
N TYR A 152 12.72 -35.09 9.57
CA TYR A 152 11.79 -36.08 10.15
C TYR A 152 11.94 -37.47 9.49
N VAL A 153 12.00 -37.50 8.16
CA VAL A 153 12.18 -38.77 7.40
C VAL A 153 13.49 -39.45 7.79
N LEU A 154 14.59 -38.71 7.85
CA LEU A 154 15.90 -39.22 8.25
C LEU A 154 15.86 -39.82 9.69
N ALA A 155 15.25 -39.09 10.62
CA ALA A 155 15.08 -39.60 12.00
C ALA A 155 14.23 -40.87 12.06
N ALA A 156 13.15 -40.93 11.28
CA ALA A 156 12.30 -42.13 11.18
C ALA A 156 13.07 -43.32 10.62
N VAL A 157 13.79 -43.15 9.51
CA VAL A 157 14.62 -44.20 8.88
C VAL A 157 15.70 -44.69 9.85
N ALA A 158 16.39 -43.79 10.55
CA ALA A 158 17.39 -44.17 11.56
C ALA A 158 16.77 -44.99 12.71
N SER A 159 15.56 -44.63 13.17
CA SER A 159 14.81 -45.36 14.16
C SER A 159 14.44 -46.77 13.69
N PHE A 160 13.96 -46.91 12.46
CA PHE A 160 13.65 -48.21 11.86
C PHE A 160 14.89 -49.11 11.75
N SER A 161 16.00 -48.55 11.30
CA SER A 161 17.27 -49.28 11.17
C SER A 161 17.75 -49.83 12.51
N ARG A 162 17.66 -49.04 13.59
CA ARG A 162 18.00 -49.50 14.95
C ARG A 162 17.08 -50.65 15.43
N ARG A 163 15.77 -50.54 15.20
CA ARG A 163 14.80 -51.60 15.59
C ARG A 163 14.99 -52.87 14.79
N ALA A 164 15.28 -52.79 13.50
CA ALA A 164 15.56 -53.93 12.65
C ALA A 164 16.81 -54.71 13.13
N LYS A 165 17.89 -53.99 13.49
CA LYS A 165 19.09 -54.62 14.08
C LYS A 165 18.81 -55.33 15.41
N ALA A 166 18.06 -54.69 16.31
CA ALA A 166 17.70 -55.29 17.61
C ALA A 166 16.84 -56.55 17.42
N GLY A 167 15.87 -56.51 16.49
CA GLY A 167 15.03 -57.69 16.17
C GLY A 167 15.80 -58.81 15.50
N GLY A 168 16.82 -58.50 14.67
CA GLY A 168 17.71 -59.49 14.06
C GLY A 168 18.56 -60.25 15.08
N VAL A 169 19.15 -59.51 16.04
CA VAL A 169 19.95 -60.11 17.12
C VAL A 169 19.09 -61.00 17.99
N HIS A 170 17.86 -60.59 18.32
CA HIS A 170 16.96 -61.43 19.14
C HIS A 170 16.53 -62.73 18.46
N LYS A 171 16.43 -62.71 17.10
CA LYS A 171 16.12 -63.96 16.34
C LYS A 171 17.30 -64.90 16.20
N CYS A 172 18.53 -64.41 16.27
CA CYS A 172 19.72 -65.26 16.12
C CYS A 172 20.27 -65.80 17.44
N CYS A 173 19.94 -65.22 18.59
CA CYS A 173 20.52 -65.57 19.88
C CYS A 173 19.49 -66.20 20.86
N GLY A 174 18.27 -66.39 20.50
CA GLY A 174 17.25 -66.93 21.37
C GLY A 174 16.00 -67.25 20.62
#